data_83c90726656c76455743a515c2f0357d
#
_entry.id   83c90726656c76455743a515c2f0357d
#
_cell.length_a   1.000
_cell.length_b   1.000
_cell.length_c   1.000
_cell.angle_alpha   90.00
_cell.angle_beta   90.00
_cell.angle_gamma   90.00
#
_symmetry.space_group_name_H-M   'P 1'
#
loop_
_entity.id
_entity.type
_entity.pdbx_description
1 polymer ?
#
loop_
_entity_poly.entity_id
_entity_poly.type
_entity_poly.pdbx_seq_one_letter_code
_entity_poly.pdbx_strand_id
1 'polypeptide(L)'
;LPTIYDKPFSDSSQIPTYLVSKIAKQRVTVSLSGDAGDELFGGYNRYTMTEQYWKVLSRIPLGVRRKIKGGIQSVSVSTWNKYLSVIFKSKYTNIGDKLHKGANILPSIDIDDLYLRITSQIEKPEEWLVNSIEHQLILTNDESSLAELSSIERMMAFDILNYLPTDILTKVDRAAMAVSLETRIPFLDYNVIEFAASLPESHKVSNGVGKKILREVLYKYVPREMIERPKMGFGVPLDEWLRGPLREWAECLLDSDRLKKEGYFNVLIVRKRWEEHISGRRNWQYQLWSVLMFQAWLENEAK
;
A
#
# COMPACT_ATOMS: atom_id res chain seq x y z
N LEU A 1 -15.35 -3.65 11.69
CA LEU A 1 -14.25 -2.73 11.36
C LEU A 1 -14.73 -1.27 11.27
N PRO A 2 -15.85 -0.94 10.60
CA PRO A 2 -16.31 0.45 10.45
C PRO A 2 -16.54 1.18 11.79
N THR A 3 -16.79 0.46 12.86
CA THR A 3 -17.02 0.99 14.21
C THR A 3 -15.75 1.21 15.03
N ILE A 4 -14.59 0.81 14.51
CA ILE A 4 -13.30 0.91 15.21
C ILE A 4 -12.60 2.22 14.88
N TYR A 5 -12.84 2.74 13.67
CA TYR A 5 -12.16 3.92 13.14
C TYR A 5 -13.14 5.09 13.06
N ASP A 6 -12.70 6.28 13.49
CA ASP A 6 -13.50 7.51 13.46
C ASP A 6 -13.76 8.04 12.05
N LYS A 7 -13.03 7.53 11.07
CA LYS A 7 -13.09 7.90 9.66
C LYS A 7 -12.92 6.67 8.77
N PRO A 8 -13.28 6.74 7.48
CA PRO A 8 -13.06 5.61 6.57
C PRO A 8 -11.60 5.17 6.57
N PHE A 9 -11.36 3.89 6.83
CA PHE A 9 -10.02 3.30 6.83
C PHE A 9 -10.01 2.00 6.05
N SER A 10 -9.11 1.85 5.09
CA SER A 10 -9.18 0.79 4.09
C SER A 10 -7.97 -0.15 4.02
N ASP A 11 -6.93 0.03 4.82
CA ASP A 11 -5.85 -0.96 4.87
C ASP A 11 -6.39 -2.29 5.41
N SER A 12 -6.37 -3.32 4.56
CA SER A 12 -6.89 -4.64 4.90
C SER A 12 -6.12 -5.34 6.03
N SER A 13 -4.87 -4.92 6.28
CA SER A 13 -4.07 -5.44 7.38
C SER A 13 -4.59 -5.01 8.77
N GLN A 14 -5.57 -4.10 8.84
CA GLN A 14 -6.32 -3.79 10.07
C GLN A 14 -6.96 -5.05 10.68
N ILE A 15 -7.38 -6.01 9.85
CA ILE A 15 -8.02 -7.25 10.30
C ILE A 15 -7.05 -8.10 11.14
N PRO A 16 -5.90 -8.55 10.61
CA PRO A 16 -4.94 -9.30 11.41
C PRO A 16 -4.35 -8.47 12.55
N THR A 17 -4.18 -7.15 12.41
CA THR A 17 -3.72 -6.28 13.49
C THR A 17 -4.70 -6.32 14.68
N TYR A 18 -6.00 -6.20 14.41
CA TYR A 18 -7.04 -6.34 15.45
C TYR A 18 -7.01 -7.72 16.12
N LEU A 19 -6.88 -8.80 15.33
CA LEU A 19 -6.86 -10.16 15.86
C LEU A 19 -5.64 -10.41 16.75
N VAL A 20 -4.47 -9.97 16.33
CA VAL A 20 -3.23 -10.06 17.12
C VAL A 20 -3.36 -9.26 18.41
N SER A 21 -3.88 -8.04 18.35
CA SER A 21 -4.13 -7.20 19.53
C SER A 21 -5.10 -7.87 20.50
N LYS A 22 -6.17 -8.49 19.99
CA LYS A 22 -7.14 -9.24 20.79
C LYS A 22 -6.52 -10.44 21.52
N ILE A 23 -5.62 -11.16 20.85
CA ILE A 23 -4.87 -12.28 21.44
C ILE A 23 -3.88 -11.76 22.51
N ALA A 24 -3.12 -10.72 22.20
CA ALA A 24 -2.16 -10.13 23.13
C ALA A 24 -2.82 -9.61 24.41
N LYS A 25 -3.99 -8.96 24.27
CA LYS A 25 -4.76 -8.44 25.41
C LYS A 25 -5.13 -9.49 26.43
N GLN A 26 -5.24 -10.75 26.04
CA GLN A 26 -5.52 -11.85 26.99
C GLN A 26 -4.38 -12.09 27.98
N ARG A 27 -3.18 -11.57 27.70
CA ARG A 27 -1.97 -11.82 28.48
C ARG A 27 -1.33 -10.55 29.04
N VAL A 28 -1.49 -9.40 28.33
CA VAL A 28 -0.83 -8.14 28.68
C VAL A 28 -1.78 -6.97 28.53
N THR A 29 -1.49 -5.87 29.22
CA THR A 29 -2.21 -4.59 29.07
C THR A 29 -1.46 -3.61 28.17
N VAL A 30 -0.14 -3.79 28.06
CA VAL A 30 0.75 -2.98 27.22
C VAL A 30 1.58 -3.92 26.34
N SER A 31 1.75 -3.59 25.07
CA SER A 31 2.63 -4.29 24.13
C SER A 31 3.62 -3.31 23.49
N LEU A 32 4.79 -3.82 23.12
CA LEU A 32 5.74 -3.07 22.30
C LEU A 32 5.58 -3.48 20.83
N SER A 33 5.61 -2.49 19.94
CA SER A 33 5.58 -2.68 18.50
C SER A 33 6.84 -2.18 17.82
N GLY A 34 7.22 -2.82 16.71
CA GLY A 34 8.36 -2.44 15.87
C GLY A 34 8.01 -1.50 14.71
N ASP A 35 6.82 -0.91 14.73
CA ASP A 35 6.40 0.06 13.72
C ASP A 35 7.35 1.27 13.69
N ALA A 36 7.31 2.07 12.64
CA ALA A 36 8.25 3.13 12.31
C ALA A 36 9.70 2.66 11.99
N GLY A 37 10.07 1.42 12.30
CA GLY A 37 11.40 0.92 12.02
C GLY A 37 11.70 0.73 10.53
N ASP A 38 10.69 0.52 9.69
CA ASP A 38 10.86 0.46 8.23
C ASP A 38 11.07 1.86 7.64
N GLU A 39 10.36 2.85 8.13
CA GLU A 39 10.41 4.24 7.69
C GLU A 39 11.70 4.92 8.14
N LEU A 40 12.10 4.75 9.40
CA LEU A 40 13.28 5.41 9.96
C LEU A 40 14.61 4.80 9.50
N PHE A 41 14.63 3.51 9.18
CA PHE A 41 15.86 2.77 8.86
C PHE A 41 15.84 2.12 7.47
N GLY A 42 14.97 2.60 6.57
CA GLY A 42 14.94 2.19 5.16
C GLY A 42 14.60 0.72 4.95
N GLY A 43 13.63 0.19 5.71
CA GLY A 43 13.32 -1.24 5.70
C GLY A 43 12.44 -1.72 4.54
N TYR A 44 11.76 -0.83 3.82
CA TYR A 44 10.90 -1.22 2.72
C TYR A 44 11.68 -1.55 1.44
N ASN A 45 11.44 -2.72 0.88
CA ASN A 45 12.06 -3.11 -0.39
C ASN A 45 11.70 -2.15 -1.54
N ARG A 46 10.56 -1.45 -1.44
CA ARG A 46 10.13 -0.49 -2.45
C ARG A 46 11.10 0.66 -2.66
N TYR A 47 11.88 1.06 -1.67
CA TYR A 47 12.90 2.10 -1.80
C TYR A 47 13.99 1.70 -2.81
N THR A 48 14.62 0.56 -2.58
CA THR A 48 15.68 0.05 -3.46
C THR A 48 15.15 -0.40 -4.83
N MET A 49 13.94 -0.96 -4.88
CA MET A 49 13.28 -1.31 -6.14
C MET A 49 12.98 -0.09 -6.99
N THR A 50 12.51 1.01 -6.40
CA THR A 50 12.25 2.26 -7.13
C THR A 50 13.51 2.79 -7.76
N GLU A 51 14.64 2.83 -7.04
CA GLU A 51 15.92 3.22 -7.62
C GLU A 51 16.36 2.33 -8.78
N GLN A 52 16.23 1.01 -8.60
CA GLN A 52 16.59 0.06 -9.64
C GLN A 52 15.74 0.24 -10.89
N TYR A 53 14.43 0.43 -10.74
CA TYR A 53 13.53 0.70 -11.86
C TYR A 53 13.84 2.03 -12.52
N TRP A 54 14.12 3.08 -11.72
CA TRP A 54 14.46 4.39 -12.28
C TRP A 54 15.75 4.38 -13.07
N LYS A 55 16.79 3.66 -12.63
CA LYS A 55 18.05 3.46 -13.39
C LYS A 55 17.82 2.91 -14.79
N VAL A 56 16.77 2.10 -14.98
CA VAL A 56 16.41 1.56 -16.30
C VAL A 56 15.49 2.52 -17.06
N LEU A 57 14.44 3.00 -16.40
CA LEU A 57 13.41 3.85 -17.02
C LEU A 57 13.97 5.19 -17.48
N SER A 58 14.86 5.81 -16.72
CA SER A 58 15.45 7.11 -17.06
C SER A 58 16.26 7.09 -18.38
N ARG A 59 16.74 5.92 -18.82
CA ARG A 59 17.45 5.73 -20.08
C ARG A 59 16.53 5.67 -21.31
N ILE A 60 15.23 5.50 -21.10
CA ILE A 60 14.23 5.36 -22.16
C ILE A 60 13.46 6.68 -22.28
N PRO A 61 13.42 7.34 -23.44
CA PRO A 61 12.68 8.58 -23.61
C PRO A 61 11.19 8.45 -23.20
N LEU A 62 10.64 9.46 -22.53
CA LEU A 62 9.27 9.45 -22.01
C LEU A 62 8.21 9.12 -23.08
N GLY A 63 8.39 9.66 -24.30
CA GLY A 63 7.48 9.38 -25.42
C GLY A 63 7.44 7.90 -25.81
N VAL A 64 8.59 7.20 -25.74
CA VAL A 64 8.67 5.76 -26.00
C VAL A 64 7.97 4.99 -24.87
N ARG A 65 8.24 5.35 -23.61
CA ARG A 65 7.61 4.72 -22.44
C ARG A 65 6.08 4.85 -22.46
N ARG A 66 5.56 6.03 -22.87
CA ARG A 66 4.10 6.24 -23.05
C ARG A 66 3.52 5.37 -24.16
N LYS A 67 4.23 5.20 -25.28
CA LYS A 67 3.79 4.31 -26.36
C LYS A 67 3.76 2.84 -25.90
N ILE A 68 4.79 2.39 -25.19
CA ILE A 68 4.84 1.04 -24.60
C ILE A 68 3.65 0.83 -23.65
N LYS A 69 3.36 1.77 -22.73
CA LYS A 69 2.17 1.72 -21.89
C LYS A 69 0.90 1.55 -22.72
N GLY A 70 0.71 2.40 -23.73
CA GLY A 70 -0.45 2.32 -24.62
C GLY A 70 -0.59 0.96 -25.30
N GLY A 71 0.50 0.43 -25.82
CA GLY A 71 0.54 -0.90 -26.45
C GLY A 71 0.19 -2.04 -25.49
N ILE A 72 0.71 -2.00 -24.26
CA ILE A 72 0.37 -3.00 -23.23
C ILE A 72 -1.12 -2.91 -22.85
N GLN A 73 -1.63 -1.70 -22.65
CA GLN A 73 -2.99 -1.47 -22.20
C GLN A 73 -4.07 -1.63 -23.28
N SER A 74 -3.69 -1.57 -24.58
CA SER A 74 -4.61 -1.85 -25.69
C SER A 74 -5.04 -3.31 -25.75
N VAL A 75 -4.27 -4.21 -25.17
CA VAL A 75 -4.55 -5.65 -25.12
C VAL A 75 -5.15 -5.98 -23.75
N SER A 76 -6.27 -6.72 -23.73
CA SER A 76 -6.94 -7.07 -22.48
C SER A 76 -6.07 -7.95 -21.56
N VAL A 77 -6.29 -7.83 -20.25
CA VAL A 77 -5.61 -8.66 -19.23
C VAL A 77 -5.82 -10.15 -19.50
N SER A 78 -7.05 -10.54 -19.87
CA SER A 78 -7.38 -11.93 -20.19
C SER A 78 -6.61 -12.45 -21.40
N THR A 79 -6.43 -11.60 -22.41
CA THR A 79 -5.63 -11.91 -23.59
C THR A 79 -4.16 -12.11 -23.23
N TRP A 80 -3.59 -11.19 -22.42
CA TRP A 80 -2.24 -11.34 -21.91
C TRP A 80 -2.07 -12.62 -21.10
N ASN A 81 -3.01 -12.93 -20.20
CA ASN A 81 -2.98 -14.16 -19.42
C ASN A 81 -2.96 -15.41 -20.32
N LYS A 82 -3.80 -15.43 -21.38
CA LYS A 82 -3.85 -16.54 -22.33
C LYS A 82 -2.54 -16.74 -23.07
N TYR A 83 -1.95 -15.68 -23.65
CA TYR A 83 -0.71 -15.78 -24.41
C TYR A 83 0.50 -16.09 -23.52
N LEU A 84 0.63 -15.40 -22.39
CA LEU A 84 1.79 -15.55 -21.52
C LEU A 84 1.77 -16.84 -20.72
N SER A 85 0.60 -17.42 -20.42
CA SER A 85 0.51 -18.73 -19.79
C SER A 85 1.08 -19.88 -20.67
N VAL A 86 0.97 -19.74 -21.99
CA VAL A 86 1.56 -20.67 -22.95
C VAL A 86 3.10 -20.57 -22.95
N ILE A 87 3.63 -19.35 -22.88
CA ILE A 87 5.08 -19.10 -22.94
C ILE A 87 5.77 -19.49 -21.62
N PHE A 88 5.18 -19.14 -20.49
CA PHE A 88 5.79 -19.31 -19.15
C PHE A 88 5.38 -20.61 -18.42
N LYS A 89 4.76 -21.59 -19.13
CA LYS A 89 4.36 -22.88 -18.55
C LYS A 89 3.79 -22.78 -17.13
N SER A 90 2.75 -21.97 -16.97
CA SER A 90 1.83 -21.91 -15.82
C SER A 90 2.38 -21.72 -14.39
N LYS A 91 3.63 -21.29 -14.19
CA LYS A 91 4.14 -21.00 -12.84
C LYS A 91 3.59 -19.71 -12.21
N TYR A 92 2.97 -18.83 -13.01
CA TYR A 92 2.48 -17.52 -12.55
C TYR A 92 1.02 -17.33 -12.93
N THR A 93 0.17 -17.17 -11.94
CA THR A 93 -1.21 -16.72 -12.11
C THR A 93 -1.24 -15.19 -12.26
N ASN A 94 -2.17 -14.67 -13.07
CA ASN A 94 -2.44 -13.22 -13.22
C ASN A 94 -1.27 -12.39 -13.78
N ILE A 95 -0.51 -12.92 -14.76
CA ILE A 95 0.62 -12.21 -15.39
C ILE A 95 0.13 -10.93 -16.09
N GLY A 96 -1.02 -10.96 -16.73
CA GLY A 96 -1.61 -9.81 -17.40
C GLY A 96 -1.90 -8.63 -16.45
N ASP A 97 -2.40 -8.91 -15.24
CA ASP A 97 -2.59 -7.88 -14.21
C ASP A 97 -1.26 -7.27 -13.77
N LYS A 98 -0.23 -8.10 -13.57
CA LYS A 98 1.11 -7.63 -13.22
C LYS A 98 1.71 -6.77 -14.33
N LEU A 99 1.50 -7.16 -15.59
CA LEU A 99 1.97 -6.40 -16.75
C LEU A 99 1.26 -5.04 -16.86
N HIS A 100 -0.05 -5.00 -16.68
CA HIS A 100 -0.80 -3.75 -16.66
C HIS A 100 -0.40 -2.84 -15.48
N LYS A 101 -0.19 -3.39 -14.28
CA LYS A 101 0.35 -2.63 -13.14
C LYS A 101 1.75 -2.09 -13.43
N GLY A 102 2.63 -2.94 -13.99
CA GLY A 102 3.95 -2.50 -14.41
C GLY A 102 3.93 -1.44 -15.51
N ALA A 103 2.93 -1.46 -16.40
CA ALA A 103 2.77 -0.42 -17.42
C ALA A 103 2.41 0.95 -16.85
N ASN A 104 1.78 1.00 -15.66
CA ASN A 104 1.37 2.25 -15.03
C ASN A 104 2.55 3.10 -14.52
N ILE A 105 3.68 2.48 -14.24
CA ILE A 105 4.89 3.19 -13.82
C ILE A 105 5.73 3.73 -15.00
N LEU A 106 5.50 3.25 -16.21
CA LEU A 106 6.30 3.65 -17.39
C LEU A 106 6.28 5.16 -17.68
N PRO A 107 5.16 5.90 -17.53
CA PRO A 107 5.14 7.34 -17.83
C PRO A 107 5.72 8.22 -16.73
N SER A 108 6.37 7.66 -15.71
CA SER A 108 6.98 8.44 -14.64
C SER A 108 7.98 9.46 -15.18
N ILE A 109 7.90 10.70 -14.68
CA ILE A 109 8.75 11.80 -15.16
C ILE A 109 10.08 11.86 -14.40
N ASP A 110 10.06 11.50 -13.13
CA ASP A 110 11.20 11.42 -12.23
C ASP A 110 11.04 10.24 -11.24
N ILE A 111 11.98 10.12 -10.31
CA ILE A 111 11.99 9.03 -9.33
C ILE A 111 10.89 9.19 -8.27
N ASP A 112 10.52 10.42 -7.95
CA ASP A 112 9.50 10.72 -6.96
C ASP A 112 8.09 10.40 -7.51
N ASP A 113 7.81 10.78 -8.77
CA ASP A 113 6.59 10.35 -9.48
C ASP A 113 6.55 8.81 -9.64
N LEU A 114 7.70 8.18 -9.89
CA LEU A 114 7.77 6.71 -9.91
C LEU A 114 7.38 6.10 -8.57
N TYR A 115 7.91 6.66 -7.47
CA TYR A 115 7.60 6.19 -6.12
C TYR A 115 6.12 6.35 -5.78
N LEU A 116 5.54 7.51 -6.09
CA LEU A 116 4.10 7.76 -5.92
C LEU A 116 3.25 6.74 -6.70
N ARG A 117 3.62 6.44 -7.95
CA ARG A 117 2.90 5.43 -8.77
C ARG A 117 3.03 4.01 -8.23
N ILE A 118 4.16 3.67 -7.62
CA ILE A 118 4.38 2.35 -6.99
C ILE A 118 3.54 2.20 -5.72
N THR A 119 3.38 3.27 -4.93
CA THR A 119 2.66 3.27 -3.66
C THR A 119 1.16 3.52 -3.82
N SER A 120 0.73 4.18 -4.89
CA SER A 120 -0.68 4.47 -5.14
C SER A 120 -1.50 3.22 -5.47
N GLN A 121 -2.61 3.03 -4.79
CA GLN A 121 -3.56 1.95 -5.07
C GLN A 121 -4.46 2.26 -6.27
N ILE A 122 -4.79 3.52 -6.47
CA ILE A 122 -5.65 4.02 -7.55
C ILE A 122 -4.86 5.04 -8.37
N GLU A 123 -4.68 4.77 -9.67
CA GLU A 123 -3.90 5.65 -10.57
C GLU A 123 -4.62 6.98 -10.83
N LYS A 124 -5.95 6.95 -10.85
CA LYS A 124 -6.80 8.10 -11.19
C LYS A 124 -8.03 8.11 -10.26
N PRO A 125 -7.89 8.61 -9.04
CA PRO A 125 -9.00 8.66 -8.08
C PRO A 125 -10.18 9.49 -8.60
N GLU A 126 -9.94 10.51 -9.43
CA GLU A 126 -10.96 11.34 -10.06
C GLU A 126 -11.92 10.57 -10.98
N GLU A 127 -11.52 9.41 -11.51
CA GLU A 127 -12.43 8.55 -12.28
C GLU A 127 -13.43 7.82 -11.37
N TRP A 128 -13.05 7.53 -10.12
CA TRP A 128 -13.86 6.76 -9.16
C TRP A 128 -14.79 7.64 -8.34
N LEU A 129 -14.42 8.88 -8.11
CA LEU A 129 -15.11 9.81 -7.24
C LEU A 129 -15.85 10.88 -8.05
N VAL A 130 -16.93 11.41 -7.48
CA VAL A 130 -17.68 12.53 -8.06
C VAL A 130 -17.14 13.83 -7.47
N ASN A 131 -16.82 14.81 -8.33
CA ASN A 131 -16.37 16.15 -7.93
C ASN A 131 -15.19 16.16 -6.94
N SER A 132 -14.22 15.27 -7.14
CA SER A 132 -13.02 15.19 -6.31
C SER A 132 -11.83 15.92 -6.92
N ILE A 133 -10.98 16.45 -6.07
CA ILE A 133 -9.67 17.01 -6.43
C ILE A 133 -8.63 16.27 -5.58
N GLU A 134 -7.60 15.74 -6.22
CA GLU A 134 -6.48 15.13 -5.50
C GLU A 134 -5.64 16.22 -4.84
N HIS A 135 -5.36 16.05 -3.55
CA HIS A 135 -4.50 16.99 -2.82
C HIS A 135 -3.04 16.81 -3.26
N GLN A 136 -2.32 17.94 -3.33
CA GLN A 136 -0.88 17.89 -3.57
C GLN A 136 -0.17 17.23 -2.37
N LEU A 137 0.71 16.30 -2.68
CA LEU A 137 1.54 15.61 -1.69
C LEU A 137 2.87 16.36 -1.51
N ILE A 138 3.52 16.17 -0.37
CA ILE A 138 4.79 16.84 -0.04
C ILE A 138 5.87 16.61 -1.09
N LEU A 139 5.95 15.40 -1.68
CA LEU A 139 6.90 15.08 -2.76
C LEU A 139 6.65 15.87 -4.07
N THR A 140 5.45 16.39 -4.27
CA THR A 140 5.11 17.15 -5.48
C THR A 140 5.28 18.67 -5.30
N ASN A 141 5.73 19.12 -4.13
CA ASN A 141 5.90 20.51 -3.81
C ASN A 141 7.37 20.92 -3.95
N ASP A 142 7.72 21.72 -4.94
CA ASP A 142 9.11 22.14 -5.24
C ASP A 142 9.77 22.96 -4.10
N GLU A 143 9.01 23.50 -3.18
CA GLU A 143 9.50 24.25 -2.01
C GLU A 143 9.97 23.34 -0.86
N SER A 144 10.02 22.02 -1.06
CA SER A 144 10.32 21.10 0.02
C SER A 144 11.79 21.16 0.42
N SER A 145 12.03 21.26 1.73
CA SER A 145 13.36 21.03 2.38
C SER A 145 13.94 19.63 2.07
N LEU A 146 13.24 18.82 1.31
CA LEU A 146 13.63 17.47 0.92
C LEU A 146 14.54 17.43 -0.33
N ALA A 147 14.71 18.55 -1.04
CA ALA A 147 15.48 18.59 -2.29
C ALA A 147 16.97 18.21 -2.12
N GLU A 148 17.54 18.44 -0.96
CA GLU A 148 18.93 18.11 -0.65
C GLU A 148 19.15 16.64 -0.27
N LEU A 149 18.09 15.90 0.00
CA LEU A 149 18.13 14.50 0.39
C LEU A 149 18.37 13.58 -0.82
N SER A 150 19.00 12.44 -0.59
CA SER A 150 19.08 11.37 -1.59
C SER A 150 17.68 10.85 -1.96
N SER A 151 17.57 10.11 -3.06
CA SER A 151 16.30 9.54 -3.49
C SER A 151 15.67 8.62 -2.44
N ILE A 152 16.49 7.79 -1.77
CA ILE A 152 16.00 6.90 -0.71
C ILE A 152 15.55 7.71 0.50
N GLU A 153 16.33 8.71 0.92
CA GLU A 153 15.99 9.56 2.06
C GLU A 153 14.70 10.36 1.81
N ARG A 154 14.46 10.86 0.58
CA ARG A 154 13.19 11.51 0.22
C ARG A 154 12.01 10.55 0.31
N MET A 155 12.14 9.32 -0.22
CA MET A 155 11.09 8.30 -0.09
C MET A 155 10.80 7.94 1.37
N MET A 156 11.84 7.82 2.21
CA MET A 156 11.70 7.59 3.65
C MET A 156 11.00 8.76 4.33
N ALA A 157 11.41 10.00 4.04
CA ALA A 157 10.77 11.21 4.58
C ALA A 157 9.30 11.31 4.18
N PHE A 158 8.96 10.99 2.91
CA PHE A 158 7.58 10.93 2.46
C PHE A 158 6.76 9.91 3.26
N ASP A 159 7.30 8.72 3.48
CA ASP A 159 6.60 7.71 4.27
C ASP A 159 6.45 8.13 5.74
N ILE A 160 7.46 8.76 6.34
CA ILE A 160 7.40 9.28 7.71
C ILE A 160 6.30 10.36 7.84
N LEU A 161 6.17 11.24 6.86
CA LEU A 161 5.25 12.37 6.93
C LEU A 161 3.82 12.02 6.49
N ASN A 162 3.64 10.97 5.68
CA ASN A 162 2.34 10.59 5.14
C ASN A 162 1.91 9.18 5.55
N TYR A 163 2.61 8.14 5.11
CA TYR A 163 2.20 6.76 5.29
C TYR A 163 2.21 6.33 6.76
N LEU A 164 3.26 6.68 7.49
CA LEU A 164 3.40 6.31 8.90
C LEU A 164 2.25 6.86 9.76
N PRO A 165 1.93 8.16 9.78
CA PRO A 165 0.86 8.69 10.63
C PRO A 165 -0.55 8.35 10.13
N THR A 166 -0.78 8.33 8.81
CA THR A 166 -2.14 8.20 8.26
C THR A 166 -2.59 6.77 8.08
N ASP A 167 -1.66 5.82 7.93
CA ASP A 167 -1.95 4.39 7.76
C ASP A 167 -1.43 3.58 8.94
N ILE A 168 -0.11 3.46 9.11
CA ILE A 168 0.49 2.51 10.06
C ILE A 168 0.06 2.82 11.51
N LEU A 169 0.29 4.03 11.98
CA LEU A 169 -0.02 4.41 13.37
C LEU A 169 -1.53 4.44 13.62
N THR A 170 -2.31 4.96 12.68
CA THR A 170 -3.78 4.94 12.77
C THR A 170 -4.29 3.50 12.90
N LYS A 171 -3.79 2.59 12.09
CA LYS A 171 -4.16 1.18 12.12
C LYS A 171 -3.85 0.52 13.46
N VAL A 172 -2.60 0.66 13.89
CA VAL A 172 -2.12 0.00 15.13
C VAL A 172 -2.85 0.55 16.35
N ASP A 173 -2.97 1.88 16.46
CA ASP A 173 -3.64 2.53 17.57
C ASP A 173 -5.12 2.11 17.67
N ARG A 174 -5.88 2.29 16.60
CA ARG A 174 -7.33 2.00 16.61
C ARG A 174 -7.62 0.51 16.80
N ALA A 175 -6.88 -0.37 16.13
CA ALA A 175 -7.07 -1.81 16.28
C ALA A 175 -6.72 -2.30 17.70
N ALA A 176 -5.67 -1.77 18.31
CA ALA A 176 -5.26 -2.12 19.66
C ALA A 176 -6.21 -1.52 20.72
N MET A 177 -6.58 -0.24 20.57
CA MET A 177 -7.51 0.42 21.50
C MET A 177 -8.92 -0.18 21.47
N ALA A 178 -9.36 -0.71 20.33
CA ALA A 178 -10.65 -1.41 20.23
C ALA A 178 -10.77 -2.63 21.17
N VAL A 179 -9.64 -3.16 21.63
CA VAL A 179 -9.57 -4.25 22.62
C VAL A 179 -8.91 -3.80 23.94
N SER A 180 -8.75 -2.49 24.14
CA SER A 180 -8.11 -1.88 25.33
C SER A 180 -6.66 -2.33 25.55
N LEU A 181 -5.91 -2.62 24.48
CA LEU A 181 -4.48 -2.90 24.52
C LEU A 181 -3.71 -1.60 24.22
N GLU A 182 -2.86 -1.17 25.16
CA GLU A 182 -1.92 -0.06 24.90
C GLU A 182 -0.74 -0.57 24.05
N THR A 183 -0.48 0.09 22.93
CA THR A 183 0.69 -0.22 22.08
C THR A 183 1.70 0.93 22.16
N ARG A 184 2.93 0.60 22.53
CA ARG A 184 4.05 1.55 22.57
C ARG A 184 5.04 1.21 21.46
N ILE A 185 5.54 2.25 20.80
CA ILE A 185 6.44 2.15 19.65
C ILE A 185 7.79 2.80 20.01
N PRO A 186 8.78 2.01 20.49
CA PRO A 186 10.07 2.56 20.92
C PRO A 186 10.83 3.31 19.83
N PHE A 187 10.62 2.99 18.55
CA PHE A 187 11.22 3.71 17.43
C PHE A 187 10.69 5.14 17.28
N LEU A 188 9.56 5.49 17.89
CA LEU A 188 9.02 6.86 17.90
C LEU A 188 9.52 7.69 19.09
N ASP A 189 10.44 7.15 19.92
CA ASP A 189 11.16 7.98 20.88
C ASP A 189 11.93 9.08 20.15
N TYR A 190 11.83 10.30 20.66
CA TYR A 190 12.44 11.49 20.05
C TYR A 190 13.94 11.31 19.78
N ASN A 191 14.68 10.77 20.77
CA ASN A 191 16.12 10.54 20.61
C ASN A 191 16.43 9.50 19.52
N VAL A 192 15.58 8.48 19.36
CA VAL A 192 15.71 7.47 18.30
C VAL A 192 15.44 8.08 16.93
N ILE A 193 14.43 8.93 16.81
CA ILE A 193 14.10 9.63 15.55
C ILE A 193 15.27 10.54 15.14
N GLU A 194 15.78 11.39 16.05
CA GLU A 194 16.90 12.28 15.76
C GLU A 194 18.17 11.50 15.41
N PHE A 195 18.47 10.44 16.16
CA PHE A 195 19.58 9.56 15.83
C PHE A 195 19.43 8.94 14.45
N ALA A 196 18.26 8.38 14.12
CA ALA A 196 17.99 7.80 12.81
C ALA A 196 18.12 8.85 11.69
N ALA A 197 17.65 10.08 11.91
CA ALA A 197 17.78 11.18 10.95
C ALA A 197 19.25 11.55 10.72
N SER A 198 20.08 11.56 11.76
CA SER A 198 21.51 11.90 11.68
C SER A 198 22.38 10.84 11.00
N LEU A 199 21.88 9.60 10.86
CA LEU A 199 22.65 8.52 10.26
C LEU A 199 22.79 8.69 8.75
N PRO A 200 23.99 8.50 8.17
CA PRO A 200 24.16 8.36 6.73
C PRO A 200 23.30 7.23 6.15
N GLU A 201 22.82 7.40 4.92
CA GLU A 201 22.02 6.39 4.21
C GLU A 201 22.68 4.99 4.23
N SER A 202 24.00 4.92 4.08
CA SER A 202 24.76 3.66 4.05
C SER A 202 24.65 2.82 5.33
N HIS A 203 24.25 3.41 6.46
CA HIS A 203 23.92 2.71 7.70
C HIS A 203 22.46 2.23 7.77
N LYS A 204 21.60 2.82 6.98
CA LYS A 204 20.18 2.46 6.86
C LYS A 204 19.98 1.41 5.78
N VAL A 205 20.46 1.72 4.56
CA VAL A 205 20.33 0.85 3.38
C VAL A 205 21.71 0.60 2.78
N SER A 206 22.06 -0.66 2.56
CA SER A 206 23.33 -1.03 1.93
C SER A 206 23.16 -2.30 1.08
N ASN A 207 23.69 -2.29 -0.14
CA ASN A 207 23.61 -3.41 -1.08
C ASN A 207 22.18 -3.95 -1.29
N GLY A 208 21.19 -3.06 -1.31
CA GLY A 208 19.80 -3.43 -1.46
C GLY A 208 19.13 -4.02 -0.20
N VAL A 209 19.84 -4.04 0.92
CA VAL A 209 19.32 -4.52 2.22
C VAL A 209 19.04 -3.34 3.14
N GLY A 210 17.79 -3.20 3.56
CA GLY A 210 17.36 -2.18 4.52
C GLY A 210 17.59 -2.59 5.98
N LYS A 211 17.41 -1.60 6.90
CA LYS A 211 17.59 -1.78 8.35
C LYS A 211 18.99 -2.27 8.75
N LYS A 212 20.02 -1.88 8.02
CA LYS A 212 21.38 -2.43 8.20
C LYS A 212 21.85 -2.34 9.65
N ILE A 213 21.85 -1.14 10.25
CA ILE A 213 22.31 -0.94 11.63
C ILE A 213 21.46 -1.73 12.64
N LEU A 214 20.12 -1.78 12.43
CA LEU A 214 19.25 -2.54 13.32
C LEU A 214 19.52 -4.05 13.24
N ARG A 215 19.82 -4.57 12.05
CA ARG A 215 20.22 -5.97 11.86
C ARG A 215 21.56 -6.27 12.55
N GLU A 216 22.54 -5.39 12.42
CA GLU A 216 23.85 -5.54 13.07
C GLU A 216 23.73 -5.57 14.60
N VAL A 217 22.84 -4.73 15.16
CA VAL A 217 22.53 -4.77 16.61
C VAL A 217 21.84 -6.09 16.96
N LEU A 218 20.81 -6.49 16.18
CA LEU A 218 20.00 -7.66 16.47
C LEU A 218 20.83 -8.96 16.41
N TYR A 219 21.79 -9.08 15.47
CA TYR A 219 22.67 -10.26 15.35
C TYR A 219 23.57 -10.50 16.57
N LYS A 220 23.71 -9.54 17.47
CA LYS A 220 24.41 -9.74 18.75
C LYS A 220 23.58 -10.56 19.74
N TYR A 221 22.27 -10.61 19.55
CA TYR A 221 21.30 -11.25 20.47
C TYR A 221 20.58 -12.44 19.88
N VAL A 222 20.41 -12.44 18.55
CA VAL A 222 19.60 -13.46 17.85
C VAL A 222 20.38 -13.98 16.63
N PRO A 223 20.43 -15.31 16.43
CA PRO A 223 21.06 -15.91 15.26
C PRO A 223 20.50 -15.35 13.94
N ARG A 224 21.38 -15.13 12.95
CA ARG A 224 21.00 -14.57 11.64
C ARG A 224 19.91 -15.36 10.93
N GLU A 225 19.98 -16.68 11.00
CA GLU A 225 19.05 -17.61 10.35
C GLU A 225 17.61 -17.41 10.82
N MET A 226 17.40 -16.90 12.01
CA MET A 226 16.08 -16.57 12.53
C MET A 226 15.51 -15.28 11.96
N ILE A 227 16.37 -14.37 11.50
CA ILE A 227 16.02 -13.03 11.02
C ILE A 227 16.01 -12.98 9.49
N GLU A 228 16.95 -13.65 8.82
CA GLU A 228 17.13 -13.68 7.37
C GLU A 228 16.08 -14.60 6.69
N ARG A 229 14.78 -14.29 6.92
CA ARG A 229 13.66 -15.00 6.31
C ARG A 229 12.95 -14.11 5.28
N PRO A 230 12.34 -14.69 4.23
CA PRO A 230 11.48 -13.92 3.36
C PRO A 230 10.38 -13.20 4.15
N LYS A 231 10.24 -11.89 3.94
CA LYS A 231 9.19 -11.11 4.60
C LYS A 231 7.83 -11.63 4.16
N MET A 232 6.96 -11.92 5.11
CA MET A 232 5.56 -12.21 4.88
C MET A 232 4.74 -11.08 5.53
N GLY A 233 4.02 -10.33 4.69
CA GLY A 233 3.13 -9.25 5.17
C GLY A 233 1.85 -9.81 5.80
N PHE A 234 1.12 -8.95 6.54
CA PHE A 234 -0.22 -9.22 7.07
C PHE A 234 -1.29 -9.18 5.98
N GLY A 235 -1.03 -9.81 4.83
CA GLY A 235 -2.01 -9.91 3.76
C GLY A 235 -3.16 -10.84 4.13
N VAL A 236 -4.39 -10.42 3.83
CA VAL A 236 -5.59 -11.26 3.93
C VAL A 236 -6.09 -11.61 2.52
N PRO A 237 -6.74 -12.75 2.30
CA PRO A 237 -7.20 -13.17 0.98
C PRO A 237 -8.48 -12.44 0.56
N LEU A 238 -8.42 -11.10 0.47
CA LEU A 238 -9.56 -10.25 0.10
C LEU A 238 -10.20 -10.65 -1.22
N ASP A 239 -9.38 -11.07 -2.17
CA ASP A 239 -9.81 -11.54 -3.48
C ASP A 239 -10.81 -12.70 -3.37
N GLU A 240 -10.44 -13.71 -2.59
CA GLU A 240 -11.28 -14.88 -2.35
C GLU A 240 -12.52 -14.52 -1.50
N TRP A 241 -12.33 -13.66 -0.51
CA TRP A 241 -13.43 -13.24 0.36
C TRP A 241 -14.50 -12.45 -0.39
N LEU A 242 -14.10 -11.52 -1.24
CA LEU A 242 -15.05 -10.71 -2.03
C LEU A 242 -15.76 -11.53 -3.10
N ARG A 243 -15.13 -12.59 -3.63
CA ARG A 243 -15.81 -13.53 -4.56
C ARG A 243 -16.63 -14.58 -3.83
N GLY A 244 -16.41 -14.80 -2.55
CA GLY A 244 -17.04 -15.84 -1.73
C GLY A 244 -17.85 -15.27 -0.56
N PRO A 245 -17.39 -15.42 0.69
CA PRO A 245 -18.20 -15.17 1.89
C PRO A 245 -18.64 -13.70 2.06
N LEU A 246 -17.92 -12.73 1.50
CA LEU A 246 -18.28 -11.31 1.58
C LEU A 246 -19.02 -10.79 0.34
N ARG A 247 -19.35 -11.65 -0.62
CA ARG A 247 -19.95 -11.24 -1.89
C ARG A 247 -21.30 -10.53 -1.71
N GLU A 248 -22.21 -11.12 -0.95
CA GLU A 248 -23.54 -10.55 -0.71
C GLU A 248 -23.47 -9.22 0.04
N TRP A 249 -22.64 -9.16 1.06
CA TRP A 249 -22.39 -7.92 1.78
C TRP A 249 -21.84 -6.82 0.86
N ALA A 250 -20.87 -7.15 0.04
CA ALA A 250 -20.29 -6.20 -0.90
C ALA A 250 -21.32 -5.76 -1.98
N GLU A 251 -22.15 -6.68 -2.47
CA GLU A 251 -23.20 -6.36 -3.44
C GLU A 251 -24.20 -5.36 -2.86
N CYS A 252 -24.62 -5.51 -1.60
CA CYS A 252 -25.50 -4.56 -0.93
C CYS A 252 -24.88 -3.16 -0.79
N LEU A 253 -23.58 -3.07 -0.47
CA LEU A 253 -22.88 -1.79 -0.32
C LEU A 253 -22.58 -1.11 -1.66
N LEU A 254 -22.41 -1.90 -2.73
CA LEU A 254 -22.12 -1.41 -4.08
C LEU A 254 -23.36 -1.35 -4.97
N ASP A 255 -24.56 -1.43 -4.38
CA ASP A 255 -25.81 -1.32 -5.11
C ASP A 255 -25.89 0.00 -5.91
N SER A 256 -26.37 -0.08 -7.15
CA SER A 256 -26.35 1.06 -8.07
C SER A 256 -27.20 2.24 -7.61
N ASP A 257 -28.41 1.96 -7.07
CA ASP A 257 -29.32 3.00 -6.62
C ASP A 257 -28.80 3.64 -5.33
N ARG A 258 -28.20 2.84 -4.44
CA ARG A 258 -27.53 3.29 -3.24
C ARG A 258 -26.38 4.25 -3.57
N LEU A 259 -25.43 3.81 -4.40
CA LEU A 259 -24.28 4.63 -4.82
C LEU A 259 -24.72 5.93 -5.49
N LYS A 260 -25.78 5.88 -6.32
CA LYS A 260 -26.34 7.06 -6.99
C LYS A 260 -26.97 8.03 -6.00
N LYS A 261 -27.72 7.52 -5.01
CA LYS A 261 -28.37 8.34 -3.98
C LYS A 261 -27.36 9.05 -3.09
N GLU A 262 -26.31 8.35 -2.71
CA GLU A 262 -25.24 8.89 -1.84
C GLU A 262 -24.33 9.88 -2.57
N GLY A 263 -24.07 9.71 -3.87
CA GLY A 263 -23.42 10.69 -4.74
C GLY A 263 -21.92 10.85 -4.61
N TYR A 264 -21.21 9.97 -3.86
CA TYR A 264 -19.77 10.06 -3.67
C TYR A 264 -18.96 9.39 -4.79
N PHE A 265 -19.48 8.30 -5.34
CA PHE A 265 -18.76 7.48 -6.30
C PHE A 265 -19.38 7.50 -7.71
N ASN A 266 -18.51 7.34 -8.70
CA ASN A 266 -18.95 7.08 -10.08
C ASN A 266 -19.50 5.66 -10.18
N VAL A 267 -20.83 5.55 -10.22
CA VAL A 267 -21.56 4.28 -10.22
C VAL A 267 -21.11 3.37 -11.34
N LEU A 268 -20.95 3.90 -12.56
CA LEU A 268 -20.57 3.10 -13.74
C LEU A 268 -19.19 2.48 -13.56
N ILE A 269 -18.24 3.24 -13.03
CA ILE A 269 -16.87 2.75 -12.80
C ILE A 269 -16.85 1.71 -11.69
N VAL A 270 -17.46 1.99 -10.54
CA VAL A 270 -17.49 1.06 -9.40
C VAL A 270 -18.14 -0.27 -9.80
N ARG A 271 -19.34 -0.23 -10.44
CA ARG A 271 -20.06 -1.44 -10.88
C ARG A 271 -19.27 -2.23 -11.91
N LYS A 272 -18.67 -1.57 -12.90
CA LYS A 272 -17.81 -2.23 -13.89
C LYS A 272 -16.63 -2.95 -13.23
N ARG A 273 -15.95 -2.30 -12.27
CA ARG A 273 -14.81 -2.91 -11.56
C ARG A 273 -15.24 -4.07 -10.67
N TRP A 274 -16.42 -3.97 -10.07
CA TRP A 274 -17.00 -5.06 -9.32
C TRP A 274 -17.28 -6.28 -10.20
N GLU A 275 -17.92 -6.10 -11.34
CA GLU A 275 -18.21 -7.18 -12.30
C GLU A 275 -16.94 -7.81 -12.88
N GLU A 276 -15.92 -7.01 -13.19
CA GLU A 276 -14.60 -7.49 -13.61
C GLU A 276 -13.93 -8.33 -12.52
N HIS A 277 -14.09 -7.93 -11.25
CA HIS A 277 -13.54 -8.64 -10.12
C HIS A 277 -14.24 -9.99 -9.89
N ILE A 278 -15.56 -9.98 -9.79
CA ILE A 278 -16.37 -11.19 -9.55
C ILE A 278 -16.23 -12.21 -10.68
N SER A 279 -16.18 -11.75 -11.94
CA SER A 279 -15.96 -12.62 -13.08
C SER A 279 -14.53 -13.16 -13.22
N GLY A 280 -13.59 -12.73 -12.38
CA GLY A 280 -12.18 -13.12 -12.46
C GLY A 280 -11.42 -12.49 -13.63
N ARG A 281 -12.04 -11.58 -14.40
CA ARG A 281 -11.38 -10.89 -15.52
C ARG A 281 -10.22 -9.98 -15.07
N ARG A 282 -10.37 -9.32 -13.91
CA ARG A 282 -9.34 -8.51 -13.24
C ARG A 282 -9.46 -8.61 -11.73
N ASN A 283 -8.34 -8.41 -11.04
CA ASN A 283 -8.33 -8.33 -9.59
C ASN A 283 -8.33 -6.85 -9.15
N TRP A 284 -9.48 -6.40 -8.61
CA TRP A 284 -9.71 -5.05 -8.09
C TRP A 284 -9.88 -5.04 -6.57
N GLN A 285 -9.37 -6.05 -5.85
CA GLN A 285 -9.64 -6.26 -4.43
C GLN A 285 -9.36 -5.03 -3.55
N TYR A 286 -8.22 -4.37 -3.71
CA TYR A 286 -7.84 -3.24 -2.85
C TYR A 286 -8.65 -1.98 -3.15
N GLN A 287 -8.85 -1.66 -4.43
CA GLN A 287 -9.65 -0.50 -4.84
C GLN A 287 -11.12 -0.66 -4.41
N LEU A 288 -11.69 -1.83 -4.63
CA LEU A 288 -13.04 -2.14 -4.18
C LEU A 288 -13.14 -2.17 -2.65
N TRP A 289 -12.11 -2.67 -1.96
CA TRP A 289 -12.06 -2.65 -0.50
C TRP A 289 -12.11 -1.23 0.04
N SER A 290 -11.43 -0.26 -0.59
CA SER A 290 -11.50 1.15 -0.19
C SER A 290 -12.91 1.72 -0.33
N VAL A 291 -13.62 1.41 -1.42
CA VAL A 291 -15.02 1.80 -1.61
C VAL A 291 -15.92 1.14 -0.57
N LEU A 292 -15.75 -0.17 -0.34
CA LEU A 292 -16.55 -0.93 0.63
C LEU A 292 -16.36 -0.45 2.05
N MET A 293 -15.14 -0.12 2.46
CA MET A 293 -14.88 0.41 3.80
C MET A 293 -15.49 1.80 3.99
N PHE A 294 -15.45 2.65 2.96
CA PHE A 294 -16.13 3.94 2.98
C PHE A 294 -17.65 3.75 3.12
N GLN A 295 -18.25 2.89 2.30
CA GLN A 295 -19.69 2.62 2.33
C GLN A 295 -20.15 2.03 3.66
N ALA A 296 -19.37 1.12 4.22
CA ALA A 296 -19.67 0.52 5.51
C ALA A 296 -19.52 1.53 6.67
N TRP A 297 -18.55 2.44 6.59
CA TRP A 297 -18.41 3.54 7.54
C TRP A 297 -19.61 4.51 7.42
N LEU A 298 -19.97 4.92 6.21
CA LEU A 298 -21.12 5.81 5.97
C LEU A 298 -22.42 5.22 6.51
N GLU A 299 -22.64 3.92 6.33
CA GLU A 299 -23.80 3.22 6.89
C GLU A 299 -23.81 3.23 8.42
N ASN A 300 -22.65 3.18 9.05
CA ASN A 300 -22.52 3.23 10.51
C ASN A 300 -22.77 4.64 11.06
N GLU A 301 -22.27 5.69 10.37
CA GLU A 301 -22.49 7.08 10.78
C GLU A 301 -23.95 7.55 10.59
N ALA A 302 -24.68 6.92 9.67
CA ALA A 302 -26.10 7.25 9.44
C ALA A 302 -27.06 6.65 10.46
N LYS A 303 -26.57 5.82 11.40
CA LYS A 303 -27.35 5.19 12.50
C LYS A 303 -27.23 6.01 13.76
#